data_1ab49a75f17418d832216547608e8b36
#
_entry.id   1ab49a75f17418d832216547608e8b36
#
_cell.length_a   1.000
_cell.length_b   1.000
_cell.length_c   1.000
_cell.angle_alpha   90.00
_cell.angle_beta   90.00
_cell.angle_gamma   90.00
#
_symmetry.space_group_name_H-M   'P 1'
#
loop_
_entity.id
_entity.type
_entity.pdbx_description
1 polymer ?
#
loop_
_entity_poly.entity_id
_entity_poly.type
_entity_poly.pdbx_seq_one_letter_code
_entity_poly.pdbx_strand_id
1 'polypeptide(L)'
;MRRFLCLVFCCFITLKLLPVLVGGELRVASYNLDNYLVVDRYVGERWRPSYPKPEKEKTIIRQIIKEVSPDVLVLQEMGSIAFLEEFRADLAREGIDYEYFVHMQGADQDRHLAVLAKRAPNAVLEHKDLNFKYFEGREVVKRGMLEMTFELTCGTKFQLFALHLKSRYTDKKEDPQSSLRRVREAEACRNRIVERTLDQAADNYLIVGDFNDHPSSSTMRRFYGRGKLEIGALVPAADSRGELWTYFYERESRYESVDGFVVSSAFMPMIQEGRAHIVDSPGALSGSDHRMIYLDLIEPAPAQVEK
;
A
#
# COMPACT_ATOMS: atom_id res chain seq x y z
N MET A 1 -6.57 -32.09 78.04
CA MET A 1 -5.96 -32.06 76.67
C MET A 1 -7.03 -31.58 75.70
N ARG A 2 -7.05 -30.28 75.36
CA ARG A 2 -7.96 -29.68 74.39
C ARG A 2 -7.17 -29.48 73.07
N ARG A 3 -7.56 -30.17 72.00
CA ARG A 3 -7.00 -30.01 70.68
C ARG A 3 -7.68 -28.84 69.96
N PHE A 4 -6.91 -27.76 69.66
CA PHE A 4 -7.33 -26.68 68.77
C PHE A 4 -7.18 -27.13 67.31
N LEU A 5 -8.29 -27.11 66.58
CA LEU A 5 -8.33 -27.36 65.16
C LEU A 5 -8.23 -25.99 64.44
N CYS A 6 -7.08 -25.71 63.81
CA CYS A 6 -6.89 -24.51 62.99
C CYS A 6 -7.46 -24.78 61.61
N LEU A 7 -8.59 -24.16 61.25
CA LEU A 7 -9.11 -24.13 59.88
C LEU A 7 -8.37 -23.04 59.08
N VAL A 8 -7.54 -23.46 58.12
CA VAL A 8 -6.94 -22.57 57.12
C VAL A 8 -7.94 -22.36 56.00
N PHE A 9 -8.51 -21.14 55.94
CA PHE A 9 -9.37 -20.72 54.81
C PHE A 9 -8.47 -20.32 53.64
N CYS A 10 -8.31 -21.19 52.64
CA CYS A 10 -7.68 -20.84 51.36
C CYS A 10 -8.67 -20.04 50.51
N CYS A 11 -8.50 -18.70 50.49
CA CYS A 11 -9.21 -17.85 49.52
C CYS A 11 -8.62 -18.06 48.11
N PHE A 12 -9.28 -18.84 47.30
CA PHE A 12 -8.98 -18.88 45.87
C PHE A 12 -9.52 -17.61 45.20
N ILE A 13 -8.63 -16.64 44.92
CA ILE A 13 -8.94 -15.51 44.06
C ILE A 13 -8.92 -16.04 42.64
N THR A 14 -10.09 -16.35 42.08
CA THR A 14 -10.25 -16.61 40.65
C THR A 14 -10.10 -15.30 39.91
N LEU A 15 -8.91 -15.08 39.34
CA LEU A 15 -8.65 -14.00 38.41
C LEU A 15 -9.46 -14.32 37.13
N LYS A 16 -10.64 -13.69 36.99
CA LYS A 16 -11.36 -13.73 35.72
C LYS A 16 -10.54 -12.94 34.70
N LEU A 17 -9.78 -13.64 33.83
CA LEU A 17 -9.33 -13.03 32.62
C LEU A 17 -10.58 -12.61 31.81
N LEU A 18 -10.84 -11.31 31.76
CA LEU A 18 -11.75 -10.74 30.80
C LEU A 18 -11.19 -11.04 29.43
N PRO A 19 -11.99 -11.58 28.49
CA PRO A 19 -11.52 -11.71 27.12
C PRO A 19 -11.18 -10.30 26.62
N VAL A 20 -9.92 -10.08 26.25
CA VAL A 20 -9.54 -8.93 25.44
C VAL A 20 -10.30 -9.11 24.15
N LEU A 21 -11.33 -8.31 23.92
CA LEU A 21 -11.94 -8.18 22.59
C LEU A 21 -10.83 -7.63 21.68
N VAL A 22 -10.19 -8.52 20.93
CA VAL A 22 -9.32 -8.12 19.85
C VAL A 22 -10.25 -7.46 18.82
N GLY A 23 -10.12 -6.16 18.65
CA GLY A 23 -10.83 -5.40 17.61
C GLY A 23 -10.54 -6.04 16.24
N GLY A 24 -11.45 -5.91 15.30
CA GLY A 24 -11.29 -6.48 13.96
C GLY A 24 -10.00 -5.96 13.31
N GLU A 25 -9.28 -6.82 12.62
CA GLU A 25 -8.08 -6.47 11.86
C GLU A 25 -8.49 -6.04 10.44
N LEU A 26 -7.82 -5.03 9.91
CA LEU A 26 -7.92 -4.61 8.52
C LEU A 26 -6.55 -4.75 7.87
N ARG A 27 -6.43 -5.63 6.88
CA ARG A 27 -5.19 -5.81 6.12
C ARG A 27 -5.17 -4.92 4.90
N VAL A 28 -4.17 -4.05 4.81
CA VAL A 28 -3.92 -3.19 3.64
C VAL A 28 -2.67 -3.68 2.92
N ALA A 29 -2.78 -3.91 1.63
CA ALA A 29 -1.67 -4.35 0.80
C ALA A 29 -1.43 -3.44 -0.40
N SER A 30 -0.20 -3.46 -0.92
CA SER A 30 0.19 -2.80 -2.17
C SER A 30 0.97 -3.76 -3.05
N TYR A 31 0.65 -3.77 -4.34
CA TYR A 31 1.30 -4.63 -5.30
C TYR A 31 1.41 -3.96 -6.68
N ASN A 32 2.62 -3.68 -7.13
CA ASN A 32 2.88 -3.34 -8.51
C ASN A 32 2.83 -4.63 -9.33
N LEU A 33 1.98 -4.67 -10.36
CA LEU A 33 1.66 -5.87 -11.13
C LEU A 33 2.57 -6.09 -12.35
N ASP A 34 3.62 -5.30 -12.52
CA ASP A 34 4.49 -5.33 -13.70
C ASP A 34 3.67 -5.39 -14.99
N ASN A 35 3.03 -4.28 -15.34
CA ASN A 35 2.28 -4.13 -16.59
C ASN A 35 1.14 -5.17 -16.77
N TYR A 36 0.14 -5.19 -15.89
CA TYR A 36 -1.09 -5.98 -16.08
C TYR A 36 -1.96 -5.37 -17.18
N LEU A 37 -1.42 -5.35 -18.40
CA LEU A 37 -1.97 -4.69 -19.58
C LEU A 37 -1.36 -5.27 -20.86
N VAL A 38 -1.72 -4.71 -22.03
CA VAL A 38 -1.12 -5.04 -23.32
C VAL A 38 0.09 -4.14 -23.58
N VAL A 39 1.26 -4.73 -23.72
CA VAL A 39 2.53 -4.05 -24.08
C VAL A 39 3.37 -4.97 -24.97
N ASP A 40 4.43 -4.44 -25.54
CA ASP A 40 5.43 -5.28 -26.21
C ASP A 40 6.18 -6.10 -25.15
N ARG A 41 6.20 -7.42 -25.30
CA ARG A 41 6.79 -8.36 -24.33
C ARG A 41 7.72 -9.37 -24.95
N TYR A 42 8.73 -9.76 -24.19
CA TYR A 42 9.55 -10.92 -24.51
C TYR A 42 8.92 -12.17 -23.90
N VAL A 43 8.28 -13.00 -24.73
CA VAL A 43 7.55 -14.20 -24.27
C VAL A 43 7.85 -15.37 -25.21
N GLY A 44 8.22 -16.52 -24.63
CA GLY A 44 8.54 -17.71 -25.40
C GLY A 44 9.72 -17.47 -26.35
N GLU A 45 10.81 -16.91 -25.81
CA GLU A 45 12.10 -16.65 -26.48
C GLU A 45 12.03 -15.66 -27.67
N ARG A 46 10.98 -14.84 -27.74
CA ARG A 46 10.83 -13.82 -28.79
C ARG A 46 10.05 -12.60 -28.33
N TRP A 47 10.30 -11.45 -28.96
CA TRP A 47 9.49 -10.25 -28.82
C TRP A 47 8.12 -10.45 -29.47
N ARG A 48 7.08 -10.08 -28.74
CA ARG A 48 5.69 -10.07 -29.20
C ARG A 48 5.12 -8.66 -29.02
N PRO A 49 4.77 -7.97 -30.10
CA PRO A 49 4.13 -6.66 -30.01
C PRO A 49 2.71 -6.80 -29.48
N SER A 50 2.28 -5.80 -28.72
CA SER A 50 0.91 -5.70 -28.19
C SER A 50 0.41 -7.00 -27.57
N TYR A 51 1.19 -7.56 -26.64
CA TYR A 51 0.89 -8.84 -26.01
C TYR A 51 0.39 -8.63 -24.58
N PRO A 52 -0.73 -9.27 -24.15
CA PRO A 52 -1.23 -9.17 -22.79
C PRO A 52 -0.27 -9.85 -21.81
N LYS A 53 -0.40 -9.53 -20.51
CA LYS A 53 0.34 -10.24 -19.47
C LYS A 53 0.01 -11.74 -19.53
N PRO A 54 1.05 -12.63 -19.57
CA PRO A 54 0.85 -14.07 -19.69
C PRO A 54 0.01 -14.65 -18.53
N GLU A 55 -0.87 -15.59 -18.84
CA GLU A 55 -1.75 -16.19 -17.82
C GLU A 55 -0.97 -16.87 -16.70
N LYS A 56 0.20 -17.46 -17.01
CA LYS A 56 1.10 -18.02 -15.98
C LYS A 56 1.51 -16.98 -14.93
N GLU A 57 1.84 -15.76 -15.36
CA GLU A 57 2.23 -14.65 -14.48
C GLU A 57 1.01 -14.14 -13.69
N LYS A 58 -0.14 -13.96 -14.36
CA LYS A 58 -1.41 -13.59 -13.73
C LYS A 58 -1.81 -14.57 -12.62
N THR A 59 -1.66 -15.87 -12.88
CA THR A 59 -1.96 -16.94 -11.90
C THR A 59 -1.10 -16.80 -10.65
N ILE A 60 0.21 -16.52 -10.80
CA ILE A 60 1.11 -16.33 -9.66
C ILE A 60 0.71 -15.09 -8.85
N ILE A 61 0.39 -13.99 -9.52
CA ILE A 61 -0.09 -12.77 -8.85
C ILE A 61 -1.33 -13.08 -8.01
N ARG A 62 -2.32 -13.79 -8.55
CA ARG A 62 -3.54 -14.17 -7.83
C ARG A 62 -3.24 -15.11 -6.64
N GLN A 63 -2.31 -16.06 -6.80
CA GLN A 63 -1.88 -16.95 -5.71
C GLN A 63 -1.29 -16.17 -4.53
N ILE A 64 -0.42 -15.18 -4.80
CA ILE A 64 0.16 -14.30 -3.78
C ILE A 64 -0.93 -13.50 -3.07
N ILE A 65 -1.87 -12.93 -3.83
CA ILE A 65 -3.00 -12.18 -3.25
C ILE A 65 -3.87 -13.11 -2.39
N LYS A 66 -4.09 -14.33 -2.83
CA LYS A 66 -4.85 -15.33 -2.08
C LYS A 66 -4.17 -15.71 -0.77
N GLU A 67 -2.86 -15.87 -0.77
CA GLU A 67 -2.08 -16.17 0.44
C GLU A 67 -2.20 -15.05 1.47
N VAL A 68 -2.09 -13.79 1.05
CA VAL A 68 -2.16 -12.62 1.92
C VAL A 68 -3.61 -12.25 2.26
N SER A 69 -4.54 -12.44 1.32
CA SER A 69 -5.98 -12.14 1.46
C SER A 69 -6.29 -10.74 2.02
N PRO A 70 -5.74 -9.65 1.44
CA PRO A 70 -5.93 -8.31 1.96
C PRO A 70 -7.40 -7.86 1.91
N ASP A 71 -7.77 -6.94 2.82
CA ASP A 71 -9.09 -6.32 2.82
C ASP A 71 -9.14 -5.10 1.91
N VAL A 72 -8.01 -4.40 1.80
CA VAL A 72 -7.78 -3.31 0.85
C VAL A 72 -6.49 -3.60 0.08
N LEU A 73 -6.59 -3.69 -1.24
CA LEU A 73 -5.48 -4.00 -2.15
C LEU A 73 -5.27 -2.85 -3.12
N VAL A 74 -4.14 -2.16 -2.96
CA VAL A 74 -3.70 -1.08 -3.86
C VAL A 74 -2.85 -1.67 -4.96
N LEU A 75 -3.19 -1.39 -6.21
CA LEU A 75 -2.57 -1.95 -7.41
C LEU A 75 -1.94 -0.85 -8.26
N GLN A 76 -0.70 -1.07 -8.67
CA GLN A 76 0.00 -0.25 -9.64
C GLN A 76 0.16 -1.01 -10.96
N GLU A 77 0.31 -0.28 -12.06
CA GLU A 77 0.47 -0.81 -13.41
C GLU A 77 -0.72 -1.66 -13.90
N MET A 78 -1.90 -1.36 -13.40
CA MET A 78 -3.15 -1.89 -13.95
C MET A 78 -3.43 -1.26 -15.31
N GLY A 79 -3.84 -2.07 -16.29
CA GLY A 79 -4.30 -1.60 -17.58
C GLY A 79 -5.67 -0.94 -17.54
N SER A 80 -6.43 -1.03 -18.62
CA SER A 80 -7.78 -0.47 -18.69
C SER A 80 -8.74 -1.10 -17.68
N ILE A 81 -9.89 -0.48 -17.48
CA ILE A 81 -10.94 -1.00 -16.60
C ILE A 81 -11.31 -2.46 -16.90
N ALA A 82 -11.26 -2.87 -18.17
CA ALA A 82 -11.54 -4.25 -18.56
C ALA A 82 -10.55 -5.26 -17.96
N PHE A 83 -9.26 -4.88 -17.83
CA PHE A 83 -8.26 -5.71 -17.16
C PHE A 83 -8.53 -5.82 -15.65
N LEU A 84 -8.98 -4.74 -15.02
CA LEU A 84 -9.35 -4.77 -13.59
C LEU A 84 -10.59 -5.65 -13.36
N GLU A 85 -11.59 -5.57 -14.22
CA GLU A 85 -12.81 -6.40 -14.15
C GLU A 85 -12.48 -7.88 -14.38
N GLU A 86 -11.63 -8.21 -15.36
CA GLU A 86 -11.10 -9.56 -15.58
C GLU A 86 -10.40 -10.06 -14.31
N PHE A 87 -9.46 -9.26 -13.79
CA PHE A 87 -8.67 -9.60 -12.61
C PHE A 87 -9.54 -9.86 -11.36
N ARG A 88 -10.52 -8.98 -11.12
CA ARG A 88 -11.48 -9.13 -10.03
C ARG A 88 -12.34 -10.39 -10.19
N ALA A 89 -12.83 -10.67 -11.40
CA ALA A 89 -13.61 -11.87 -11.70
C ALA A 89 -12.79 -13.15 -11.50
N ASP A 90 -11.50 -13.13 -11.86
CA ASP A 90 -10.59 -14.26 -11.65
C ASP A 90 -10.36 -14.52 -10.15
N LEU A 91 -10.11 -13.46 -9.37
CA LEU A 91 -9.97 -13.56 -7.91
C LEU A 91 -11.24 -14.11 -7.25
N ALA A 92 -12.43 -13.66 -7.68
CA ALA A 92 -13.70 -14.14 -7.17
C ALA A 92 -13.90 -15.65 -7.47
N ARG A 93 -13.52 -16.12 -8.67
CA ARG A 93 -13.54 -17.55 -9.02
C ARG A 93 -12.58 -18.38 -8.16
N GLU A 94 -11.51 -17.78 -7.67
CA GLU A 94 -10.55 -18.41 -6.77
C GLU A 94 -10.89 -18.25 -5.28
N GLY A 95 -12.04 -17.65 -4.96
CA GLY A 95 -12.59 -17.53 -3.60
C GLY A 95 -12.21 -16.25 -2.87
N ILE A 96 -11.70 -15.23 -3.58
CA ILE A 96 -11.43 -13.90 -3.02
C ILE A 96 -12.32 -12.90 -3.71
N ASP A 97 -13.36 -12.45 -3.02
CA ASP A 97 -14.30 -11.47 -3.56
C ASP A 97 -14.00 -10.07 -3.03
N TYR A 98 -13.94 -9.11 -3.95
CA TYR A 98 -13.85 -7.68 -3.65
C TYR A 98 -15.11 -6.99 -4.17
N GLU A 99 -15.99 -6.62 -3.25
CA GLU A 99 -17.26 -5.96 -3.58
C GLU A 99 -17.02 -4.57 -4.16
N TYR A 100 -16.01 -3.86 -3.65
CA TYR A 100 -15.72 -2.48 -4.05
C TYR A 100 -14.42 -2.40 -4.85
N PHE A 101 -14.42 -1.57 -5.87
CA PHE A 101 -13.22 -1.31 -6.66
C PHE A 101 -13.21 0.12 -7.19
N VAL A 102 -12.01 0.64 -7.38
CA VAL A 102 -11.75 1.94 -8.01
C VAL A 102 -10.68 1.75 -9.08
N HIS A 103 -10.90 2.34 -10.25
CA HIS A 103 -9.92 2.40 -11.32
C HIS A 103 -9.69 3.86 -11.69
N MET A 104 -8.50 4.39 -11.41
CA MET A 104 -8.16 5.78 -11.67
C MET A 104 -7.19 5.88 -12.84
N GLN A 105 -7.66 6.46 -13.95
CA GLN A 105 -6.82 6.84 -15.09
C GLN A 105 -6.25 8.24 -14.86
N GLY A 106 -4.92 8.33 -14.72
CA GLY A 106 -4.17 9.59 -14.68
C GLY A 106 -3.80 10.09 -16.09
N ALA A 107 -2.70 10.82 -16.18
CA ALA A 107 -2.14 11.27 -17.47
C ALA A 107 -1.34 10.17 -18.20
N ASP A 108 -0.97 9.10 -17.52
CA ASP A 108 -0.45 7.88 -18.16
C ASP A 108 -1.61 7.18 -18.86
N GLN A 109 -1.46 6.89 -20.16
CA GLN A 109 -2.54 6.28 -20.94
C GLN A 109 -2.64 4.78 -20.75
N ASP A 110 -1.60 4.14 -20.26
CA ASP A 110 -1.46 2.70 -20.19
C ASP A 110 -1.51 2.15 -18.77
N ARG A 111 -0.82 2.83 -17.83
CA ARG A 111 -0.61 2.36 -16.46
C ARG A 111 -1.42 3.17 -15.47
N HIS A 112 -2.36 2.51 -14.84
CA HIS A 112 -3.32 3.14 -13.94
C HIS A 112 -3.13 2.66 -12.49
N LEU A 113 -3.67 3.45 -11.56
CA LEU A 113 -3.88 3.03 -10.18
C LEU A 113 -5.25 2.34 -10.08
N ALA A 114 -5.30 1.25 -9.34
CA ALA A 114 -6.55 0.63 -8.97
C ALA A 114 -6.55 0.22 -7.49
N VAL A 115 -7.73 0.14 -6.90
CA VAL A 115 -7.92 -0.39 -5.55
C VAL A 115 -9.08 -1.37 -5.57
N LEU A 116 -8.86 -2.53 -4.95
CA LEU A 116 -9.91 -3.49 -4.62
C LEU A 116 -10.14 -3.47 -3.11
N ALA A 117 -11.40 -3.50 -2.66
CA ALA A 117 -11.71 -3.48 -1.24
C ALA A 117 -12.89 -4.41 -0.91
N LYS A 118 -12.81 -5.11 0.23
CA LYS A 118 -13.89 -5.95 0.77
C LYS A 118 -14.93 -5.12 1.52
N ARG A 119 -14.56 -3.93 2.01
CA ARG A 119 -15.49 -2.97 2.66
C ARG A 119 -15.58 -1.66 1.88
N ALA A 120 -16.76 -1.03 1.95
CA ALA A 120 -16.99 0.25 1.28
C ALA A 120 -16.08 1.34 1.81
N PRO A 121 -15.41 2.13 0.95
CA PRO A 121 -14.85 3.39 1.37
C PRO A 121 -15.96 4.41 1.64
N ASN A 122 -15.78 5.28 2.64
CA ASN A 122 -16.71 6.38 2.92
C ASN A 122 -16.62 7.49 1.87
N ALA A 123 -15.46 7.65 1.26
CA ALA A 123 -15.22 8.63 0.19
C ALA A 123 -14.08 8.16 -0.73
N VAL A 124 -14.15 8.59 -1.99
CA VAL A 124 -13.11 8.39 -3.02
C VAL A 124 -12.88 9.71 -3.74
N LEU A 125 -11.64 10.14 -3.84
CA LEU A 125 -11.22 11.34 -4.56
C LEU A 125 -10.04 11.03 -5.47
N GLU A 126 -10.15 11.41 -6.73
CA GLU A 126 -9.12 11.23 -7.74
C GLU A 126 -8.38 12.56 -7.97
N HIS A 127 -7.12 12.64 -7.56
CA HIS A 127 -6.27 13.80 -7.75
C HIS A 127 -5.49 13.69 -9.06
N LYS A 128 -6.12 14.07 -10.17
CA LYS A 128 -5.55 14.05 -11.53
C LYS A 128 -4.94 15.39 -11.93
N ASP A 129 -5.21 16.45 -11.18
CA ASP A 129 -4.83 17.83 -11.44
C ASP A 129 -3.49 18.24 -10.83
N LEU A 130 -2.82 17.32 -10.13
CA LEU A 130 -1.55 17.58 -9.45
C LEU A 130 -0.48 17.93 -10.48
N ASN A 131 -0.03 19.19 -10.47
CA ASN A 131 0.93 19.67 -11.42
C ASN A 131 2.12 20.38 -10.74
N PHE A 132 3.23 20.45 -11.45
CA PHE A 132 4.49 21.01 -10.94
C PHE A 132 5.28 21.67 -12.06
N LYS A 133 6.23 22.57 -11.70
CA LYS A 133 7.20 23.12 -12.64
C LYS A 133 8.27 22.07 -12.95
N TYR A 134 8.51 21.83 -14.24
CA TYR A 134 9.52 20.93 -14.73
C TYR A 134 10.24 21.56 -15.92
N PHE A 135 11.51 21.93 -15.71
CA PHE A 135 12.27 22.80 -16.59
C PHE A 135 11.51 24.08 -16.95
N GLU A 136 11.35 24.40 -18.23
CA GLU A 136 10.67 25.61 -18.69
C GLU A 136 9.13 25.47 -18.73
N GLY A 137 8.60 24.25 -18.51
CA GLY A 137 7.17 23.97 -18.60
C GLY A 137 6.53 23.55 -17.28
N ARG A 138 5.29 23.12 -17.40
CA ARG A 138 4.56 22.43 -16.31
C ARG A 138 4.21 21.04 -16.77
N GLU A 139 4.29 20.11 -15.83
CA GLU A 139 3.92 18.72 -15.99
C GLU A 139 2.93 18.33 -14.91
N VAL A 140 2.24 17.22 -15.11
CA VAL A 140 1.34 16.64 -14.12
C VAL A 140 1.95 15.37 -13.52
N VAL A 141 1.52 15.01 -12.31
CA VAL A 141 1.82 13.71 -11.71
C VAL A 141 1.25 12.63 -12.61
N LYS A 142 2.12 11.79 -13.17
CA LYS A 142 1.78 10.99 -14.35
C LYS A 142 0.63 10.01 -14.11
N ARG A 143 0.60 9.36 -12.94
CA ARG A 143 -0.47 8.44 -12.54
C ARG A 143 -1.51 9.09 -11.62
N GLY A 144 -1.31 10.38 -11.26
CA GLY A 144 -2.13 11.04 -10.26
C GLY A 144 -1.91 10.48 -8.86
N MET A 145 -2.88 10.71 -7.98
CA MET A 145 -2.94 10.14 -6.63
C MET A 145 -4.41 9.83 -6.30
N LEU A 146 -4.69 8.66 -5.79
CA LEU A 146 -6.02 8.25 -5.37
C LEU A 146 -6.15 8.38 -3.86
N GLU A 147 -7.13 9.15 -3.38
CA GLU A 147 -7.47 9.27 -1.97
C GLU A 147 -8.75 8.48 -1.67
N MET A 148 -8.72 7.65 -0.64
CA MET A 148 -9.86 6.92 -0.13
C MET A 148 -9.99 7.10 1.37
N THR A 149 -11.20 7.32 1.86
CA THR A 149 -11.46 7.37 3.31
C THR A 149 -12.13 6.07 3.73
N PHE A 150 -11.60 5.45 4.77
CA PHE A 150 -12.19 4.28 5.42
C PHE A 150 -12.54 4.61 6.87
N GLU A 151 -13.49 3.87 7.41
CA GLU A 151 -13.88 3.95 8.81
C GLU A 151 -13.67 2.58 9.47
N LEU A 152 -12.92 2.56 10.55
CA LEU A 152 -12.67 1.37 11.34
C LEU A 152 -13.88 1.04 12.22
N THR A 153 -13.96 -0.18 12.74
CA THR A 153 -15.07 -0.65 13.58
C THR A 153 -15.30 0.23 14.83
N CYS A 154 -14.21 0.82 15.35
CA CYS A 154 -14.27 1.78 16.46
C CYS A 154 -14.79 3.18 16.09
N GLY A 155 -15.14 3.42 14.81
CA GLY A 155 -15.56 4.72 14.30
C GLY A 155 -14.42 5.68 13.92
N THR A 156 -13.16 5.26 14.09
CA THR A 156 -12.01 6.05 13.66
C THR A 156 -11.91 6.06 12.13
N LYS A 157 -11.87 7.25 11.55
CA LYS A 157 -11.65 7.44 10.10
C LYS A 157 -10.18 7.64 9.80
N PHE A 158 -9.73 7.09 8.68
CA PHE A 158 -8.40 7.35 8.14
C PHE A 158 -8.42 7.53 6.63
N GLN A 159 -7.49 8.33 6.12
CA GLN A 159 -7.28 8.51 4.68
C GLN A 159 -6.15 7.60 4.20
N LEU A 160 -6.42 6.90 3.10
CA LEU A 160 -5.44 6.14 2.33
C LEU A 160 -5.12 6.90 1.05
N PHE A 161 -3.85 7.25 0.84
CA PHE A 161 -3.35 7.86 -0.40
C PHE A 161 -2.54 6.83 -1.18
N ALA A 162 -3.11 6.34 -2.28
CA ALA A 162 -2.43 5.43 -3.19
C ALA A 162 -1.70 6.22 -4.28
N LEU A 163 -0.45 5.86 -4.55
CA LEU A 163 0.36 6.51 -5.57
C LEU A 163 1.27 5.53 -6.32
N HIS A 164 1.75 5.98 -7.48
CA HIS A 164 2.78 5.35 -8.26
C HIS A 164 3.61 6.45 -8.93
N LEU A 165 4.77 6.76 -8.38
CA LEU A 165 5.61 7.83 -8.89
C LEU A 165 6.36 7.42 -10.16
N LYS A 166 6.89 8.39 -10.87
CA LYS A 166 7.60 8.19 -12.13
C LYS A 166 8.80 7.26 -11.96
N SER A 167 8.86 6.21 -12.77
CA SER A 167 10.01 5.30 -12.87
C SER A 167 11.27 6.00 -13.39
N ARG A 168 12.40 5.32 -13.34
CA ARG A 168 13.69 5.85 -13.85
C ARG A 168 13.75 6.01 -15.37
N TYR A 169 12.88 5.33 -16.11
CA TYR A 169 12.83 5.48 -17.56
C TYR A 169 12.45 6.91 -17.96
N THR A 170 13.23 7.50 -18.85
CA THR A 170 13.02 8.87 -19.35
C THR A 170 13.56 9.03 -20.76
N ASP A 171 12.95 9.95 -21.50
CA ASP A 171 13.44 10.48 -22.78
C ASP A 171 14.14 11.85 -22.61
N LYS A 172 14.16 12.40 -21.39
CA LYS A 172 14.79 13.70 -21.06
C LYS A 172 16.25 13.49 -20.69
N LYS A 173 17.16 13.96 -21.56
CA LYS A 173 18.62 13.88 -21.33
C LYS A 173 19.08 14.67 -20.12
N GLU A 174 18.36 15.76 -19.79
CA GLU A 174 18.63 16.65 -18.65
C GLU A 174 18.23 16.03 -17.31
N ASP A 175 17.41 14.99 -17.34
CA ASP A 175 16.98 14.23 -16.16
C ASP A 175 17.02 12.71 -16.48
N PRO A 176 18.24 12.13 -16.62
CA PRO A 176 18.46 10.80 -17.23
C PRO A 176 17.88 9.63 -16.45
N GLN A 177 17.48 9.84 -15.19
CA GLN A 177 16.80 8.84 -14.35
C GLN A 177 15.46 9.34 -13.81
N SER A 178 14.88 10.37 -14.41
CA SER A 178 13.67 11.03 -13.93
C SER A 178 13.71 11.44 -12.43
N SER A 179 14.90 11.65 -11.89
CA SER A 179 15.08 11.92 -10.45
C SER A 179 14.45 13.28 -10.07
N LEU A 180 14.68 14.31 -10.88
CA LEU A 180 14.07 15.63 -10.67
C LEU A 180 12.56 15.54 -10.80
N ARG A 181 12.06 14.85 -11.85
CA ARG A 181 10.63 14.68 -12.08
C ARG A 181 9.98 13.97 -10.88
N ARG A 182 10.55 12.88 -10.42
CA ARG A 182 10.03 12.08 -9.30
C ARG A 182 9.97 12.90 -8.00
N VAL A 183 11.00 13.69 -7.70
CA VAL A 183 10.99 14.62 -6.55
C VAL A 183 9.85 15.64 -6.69
N ARG A 184 9.60 16.17 -7.90
CA ARG A 184 8.53 17.15 -8.13
C ARG A 184 7.14 16.52 -8.05
N GLU A 185 6.97 15.31 -8.55
CA GLU A 185 5.74 14.53 -8.36
C GLU A 185 5.47 14.31 -6.86
N ALA A 186 6.49 13.88 -6.10
CA ALA A 186 6.38 13.69 -4.65
C ALA A 186 6.03 14.99 -3.91
N GLU A 187 6.60 16.14 -4.31
CA GLU A 187 6.24 17.45 -3.75
C GLU A 187 4.77 17.80 -4.00
N ALA A 188 4.28 17.57 -5.22
CA ALA A 188 2.89 17.86 -5.58
C ALA A 188 1.91 16.98 -4.80
N CYS A 189 2.18 15.66 -4.73
CA CYS A 189 1.40 14.73 -3.92
C CYS A 189 1.41 15.12 -2.44
N ARG A 190 2.59 15.35 -1.85
CA ARG A 190 2.76 15.77 -0.46
C ARG A 190 1.97 17.02 -0.13
N ASN A 191 2.01 18.05 -1.00
CA ASN A 191 1.29 19.29 -0.75
C ASN A 191 -0.22 19.06 -0.68
N ARG A 192 -0.78 18.24 -1.58
CA ARG A 192 -2.18 17.86 -1.56
C ARG A 192 -2.51 17.02 -0.31
N ILE A 193 -1.64 16.08 0.09
CA ILE A 193 -1.83 15.29 1.31
C ILE A 193 -1.93 16.24 2.53
N VAL A 194 -1.00 17.19 2.68
CA VAL A 194 -1.03 18.17 3.78
C VAL A 194 -2.33 18.98 3.77
N GLU A 195 -2.74 19.48 2.60
CA GLU A 195 -4.01 20.20 2.42
C GLU A 195 -5.23 19.35 2.84
N ARG A 196 -5.21 18.06 2.55
CA ARG A 196 -6.32 17.13 2.82
C ARG A 196 -6.33 16.57 4.24
N THR A 197 -5.21 16.63 4.94
CA THR A 197 -5.02 16.01 6.27
C THR A 197 -4.67 17.06 7.32
N LEU A 198 -3.41 17.41 7.47
CA LEU A 198 -2.90 18.25 8.56
C LEU A 198 -3.57 19.64 8.60
N ASP A 199 -3.85 20.26 7.45
CA ASP A 199 -4.54 21.55 7.37
C ASP A 199 -6.03 21.43 7.77
N GLN A 200 -6.57 20.21 7.90
CA GLN A 200 -7.96 19.92 8.28
C GLN A 200 -8.06 19.17 9.62
N ALA A 201 -6.96 19.04 10.37
CA ALA A 201 -6.88 18.28 11.61
C ALA A 201 -7.36 16.80 11.43
N ALA A 202 -7.10 16.22 10.25
CA ALA A 202 -7.37 14.83 9.94
C ALA A 202 -6.07 14.03 10.01
N ASP A 203 -5.67 13.69 11.24
CA ASP A 203 -4.30 13.23 11.52
C ASP A 203 -4.07 11.74 11.23
N ASN A 204 -5.14 10.97 10.99
CA ASN A 204 -5.02 9.53 10.70
C ASN A 204 -4.93 9.30 9.19
N TYR A 205 -3.74 9.03 8.68
CA TYR A 205 -3.55 8.70 7.28
C TYR A 205 -2.36 7.81 7.00
N LEU A 206 -2.43 7.11 5.88
CA LEU A 206 -1.34 6.35 5.30
C LEU A 206 -1.17 6.67 3.80
N ILE A 207 0.06 6.70 3.36
CA ILE A 207 0.48 6.87 1.97
C ILE A 207 1.10 5.55 1.54
N VAL A 208 0.64 4.97 0.44
CA VAL A 208 1.05 3.63 0.03
C VAL A 208 1.24 3.53 -1.48
N GLY A 209 2.19 2.72 -1.90
CA GLY A 209 2.40 2.39 -3.31
C GLY A 209 3.85 2.24 -3.70
N ASP A 210 4.11 2.34 -4.98
CA ASP A 210 5.43 2.33 -5.58
C ASP A 210 5.96 3.77 -5.70
N PHE A 211 6.92 4.11 -4.85
CA PHE A 211 7.60 5.41 -4.85
C PHE A 211 8.70 5.50 -5.91
N ASN A 212 9.08 4.38 -6.52
CA ASN A 212 10.15 4.27 -7.52
C ASN A 212 11.50 4.85 -7.07
N ASP A 213 11.72 4.92 -5.75
CA ASP A 213 12.95 5.48 -5.18
C ASP A 213 13.29 4.88 -3.82
N HIS A 214 14.57 4.93 -3.46
CA HIS A 214 15.09 4.38 -2.21
C HIS A 214 14.55 5.17 -0.98
N PRO A 215 14.31 4.52 0.18
CA PRO A 215 13.82 5.16 1.40
C PRO A 215 14.57 6.41 1.87
N SER A 216 15.89 6.49 1.64
CA SER A 216 16.70 7.66 1.99
C SER A 216 16.77 8.75 0.91
N SER A 217 16.09 8.58 -0.22
CA SER A 217 16.14 9.48 -1.37
C SER A 217 15.54 10.87 -1.10
N SER A 218 15.83 11.81 -2.00
CA SER A 218 15.19 13.13 -1.96
C SER A 218 13.69 13.07 -2.21
N THR A 219 13.21 12.08 -2.98
CA THR A 219 11.80 11.79 -3.23
C THR A 219 11.10 11.40 -1.93
N MET A 220 11.61 10.40 -1.23
CA MET A 220 11.00 9.90 0.00
C MET A 220 11.02 10.93 1.14
N ARG A 221 12.09 11.73 1.24
CA ARG A 221 12.14 12.83 2.22
C ARG A 221 10.99 13.85 2.07
N ARG A 222 10.34 13.95 0.89
CA ARG A 222 9.18 14.82 0.70
C ARG A 222 7.97 14.34 1.49
N PHE A 223 7.84 13.04 1.68
CA PHE A 223 6.76 12.44 2.47
C PHE A 223 7.07 12.38 3.97
N TYR A 224 8.34 12.54 4.37
CA TYR A 224 8.71 12.56 5.79
C TYR A 224 8.53 13.94 6.43
N GLY A 225 8.79 15.03 5.69
CA GLY A 225 8.67 16.35 6.27
C GLY A 225 8.82 17.51 5.29
N ARG A 226 8.45 18.72 5.76
CA ARG A 226 8.62 19.99 5.08
C ARG A 226 9.08 21.06 6.08
N GLY A 227 10.38 21.34 6.09
CA GLY A 227 10.97 22.23 7.10
C GLY A 227 10.82 21.63 8.51
N LYS A 228 10.03 22.31 9.37
CA LYS A 228 9.74 21.82 10.73
C LYS A 228 8.47 20.96 10.81
N LEU A 229 7.70 20.89 9.73
CA LEU A 229 6.48 20.11 9.68
C LEU A 229 6.84 18.65 9.47
N GLU A 230 6.52 17.79 10.43
CA GLU A 230 6.52 16.34 10.27
C GLU A 230 5.26 15.95 9.47
N ILE A 231 5.45 15.09 8.47
CA ILE A 231 4.36 14.62 7.62
C ILE A 231 4.14 13.13 7.87
N GLY A 232 5.16 12.33 7.91
CA GLY A 232 5.01 10.92 8.22
C GLY A 232 6.34 10.20 8.33
N ALA A 233 6.26 8.94 8.73
CA ALA A 233 7.39 8.03 8.83
C ALA A 233 7.15 6.79 7.97
N LEU A 234 8.22 6.30 7.34
CA LEU A 234 8.18 5.02 6.64
C LEU A 234 7.99 3.90 7.67
N VAL A 235 6.99 3.06 7.44
CA VAL A 235 6.78 1.85 8.25
C VAL A 235 7.90 0.86 7.92
N PRO A 236 8.66 0.37 8.90
CA PRO A 236 9.66 -0.67 8.67
C PRO A 236 9.03 -1.90 8.01
N ALA A 237 9.64 -2.43 6.98
CA ALA A 237 9.14 -3.61 6.28
C ALA A 237 10.27 -4.64 6.09
N ALA A 238 9.95 -5.91 6.28
CA ALA A 238 10.87 -7.01 6.04
C ALA A 238 10.11 -8.27 5.61
N ASP A 239 10.80 -9.17 4.93
CA ASP A 239 10.29 -10.50 4.65
C ASP A 239 10.56 -11.47 5.83
N SER A 240 10.20 -12.75 5.68
CA SER A 240 10.37 -13.79 6.72
C SER A 240 11.83 -14.05 7.08
N ARG A 241 12.78 -13.63 6.25
CA ARG A 241 14.24 -13.81 6.41
C ARG A 241 14.93 -12.53 6.85
N GLY A 242 14.18 -11.41 6.97
CA GLY A 242 14.71 -10.09 7.33
C GLY A 242 15.23 -9.28 6.13
N GLU A 243 14.96 -9.70 4.90
CA GLU A 243 15.31 -8.94 3.70
C GLU A 243 14.34 -7.77 3.50
N LEU A 244 14.86 -6.62 3.00
CA LEU A 244 14.12 -5.35 2.94
C LEU A 244 13.72 -4.93 1.52
N TRP A 245 14.16 -5.67 0.50
CA TRP A 245 13.91 -5.29 -0.89
C TRP A 245 12.50 -5.67 -1.35
N THR A 246 11.94 -4.83 -2.22
CA THR A 246 10.60 -5.03 -2.79
C THR A 246 10.62 -5.15 -4.31
N TYR A 247 11.71 -4.79 -4.96
CA TYR A 247 11.88 -4.76 -6.42
C TYR A 247 13.17 -5.42 -6.86
N PHE A 248 13.14 -6.18 -7.94
CA PHE A 248 14.30 -6.82 -8.55
C PHE A 248 14.51 -6.32 -9.98
N TYR A 249 15.58 -5.55 -10.18
CA TYR A 249 15.98 -5.11 -11.52
C TYR A 249 16.88 -6.16 -12.18
N GLU A 250 16.29 -7.01 -13.02
CA GLU A 250 16.95 -8.18 -13.62
C GLU A 250 18.20 -7.83 -14.41
N ARG A 251 18.17 -6.75 -15.22
CA ARG A 251 19.30 -6.37 -16.10
C ARG A 251 20.61 -6.11 -15.35
N GLU A 252 20.54 -5.64 -14.12
CA GLU A 252 21.70 -5.32 -13.28
C GLU A 252 21.79 -6.25 -12.07
N SER A 253 20.92 -7.25 -11.97
CA SER A 253 20.80 -8.15 -10.81
C SER A 253 20.77 -7.37 -9.48
N ARG A 254 19.97 -6.29 -9.43
CA ARG A 254 19.93 -5.36 -8.31
C ARG A 254 18.60 -5.45 -7.57
N TYR A 255 18.69 -5.60 -6.25
CA TYR A 255 17.56 -5.60 -5.34
C TYR A 255 17.38 -4.22 -4.71
N GLU A 256 16.16 -3.69 -4.70
CA GLU A 256 15.85 -2.35 -4.21
C GLU A 256 14.55 -2.33 -3.39
N SER A 257 14.47 -1.39 -2.43
CA SER A 257 13.25 -1.10 -1.69
C SER A 257 12.63 0.16 -2.30
N VAL A 258 11.55 0.01 -3.06
CA VAL A 258 10.88 1.12 -3.77
C VAL A 258 9.40 1.22 -3.44
N ASP A 259 8.81 0.16 -2.89
CA ASP A 259 7.43 0.12 -2.40
C ASP A 259 7.40 0.32 -0.89
N GLY A 260 6.34 0.93 -0.36
CA GLY A 260 6.27 1.17 1.07
C GLY A 260 4.95 1.75 1.56
N PHE A 261 4.88 1.90 2.88
CA PHE A 261 3.85 2.61 3.61
C PHE A 261 4.48 3.76 4.38
N VAL A 262 4.01 4.97 4.17
CA VAL A 262 4.36 6.13 4.99
C VAL A 262 3.12 6.52 5.77
N VAL A 263 3.22 6.62 7.08
CA VAL A 263 2.08 6.90 7.95
C VAL A 263 2.33 8.13 8.80
N SER A 264 1.26 8.83 9.16
CA SER A 264 1.34 9.91 10.16
C SER A 264 1.74 9.36 11.52
N SER A 265 2.34 10.20 12.36
CA SER A 265 2.67 9.83 13.74
C SER A 265 1.45 9.43 14.56
N ALA A 266 0.29 10.06 14.33
CA ALA A 266 -0.98 9.69 14.96
C ALA A 266 -1.48 8.30 14.54
N PHE A 267 -1.21 7.88 13.29
CA PHE A 267 -1.67 6.59 12.77
C PHE A 267 -0.69 5.43 13.03
N MET A 268 0.59 5.71 13.34
CA MET A 268 1.59 4.68 13.62
C MET A 268 1.17 3.67 14.72
N PRO A 269 0.53 4.09 15.85
CA PRO A 269 0.07 3.13 16.85
C PRO A 269 -1.02 2.15 16.39
N MET A 270 -1.66 2.41 15.25
CA MET A 270 -2.67 1.53 14.65
C MET A 270 -2.03 0.40 13.81
N ILE A 271 -0.73 0.47 13.55
CA ILE A 271 -0.02 -0.56 12.79
C ILE A 271 0.35 -1.70 13.74
N GLN A 272 -0.11 -2.90 13.44
CA GLN A 272 0.24 -4.10 14.21
C GLN A 272 1.75 -4.29 14.24
N GLU A 273 2.31 -4.48 15.44
CA GLU A 273 3.76 -4.62 15.67
C GLU A 273 4.61 -3.44 15.14
N GLY A 274 4.00 -2.32 14.70
CA GLY A 274 4.69 -1.16 14.14
C GLY A 274 5.47 -1.46 12.85
N ARG A 275 5.10 -2.51 12.09
CA ARG A 275 5.80 -2.94 10.88
C ARG A 275 4.86 -3.39 9.76
N ALA A 276 5.40 -3.39 8.55
CA ALA A 276 4.81 -4.03 7.37
C ALA A 276 5.56 -5.32 7.03
N HIS A 277 4.97 -6.12 6.16
CA HIS A 277 5.50 -7.39 5.70
C HIS A 277 5.76 -7.35 4.21
N ILE A 278 6.83 -8.02 3.77
CA ILE A 278 7.15 -8.23 2.37
C ILE A 278 6.92 -9.71 2.06
N VAL A 279 6.13 -9.99 1.03
CA VAL A 279 5.83 -11.38 0.65
C VAL A 279 7.05 -11.99 -0.03
N ASP A 280 7.47 -13.16 0.44
CA ASP A 280 8.64 -13.90 -0.07
C ASP A 280 8.30 -15.35 -0.48
N SER A 281 7.04 -15.56 -0.86
CA SER A 281 6.57 -16.86 -1.36
C SER A 281 7.40 -17.34 -2.55
N PRO A 282 7.71 -18.63 -2.63
CA PRO A 282 8.47 -19.19 -3.75
C PRO A 282 7.84 -18.84 -5.10
N GLY A 283 8.64 -18.30 -6.01
CA GLY A 283 8.20 -17.91 -7.35
C GLY A 283 7.50 -16.55 -7.44
N ALA A 284 7.44 -15.74 -6.37
CA ALA A 284 6.79 -14.42 -6.38
C ALA A 284 7.27 -13.54 -7.54
N LEU A 285 8.59 -13.51 -7.81
CA LEU A 285 9.17 -12.76 -8.93
C LEU A 285 8.82 -13.30 -10.34
N SER A 286 8.16 -14.44 -10.43
CA SER A 286 7.68 -14.95 -11.73
C SER A 286 6.33 -14.36 -12.14
N GLY A 287 5.67 -13.61 -11.25
CA GLY A 287 4.41 -12.90 -11.54
C GLY A 287 4.63 -11.42 -11.77
N SER A 288 5.53 -10.81 -11.01
CA SER A 288 5.92 -9.41 -11.08
C SER A 288 7.37 -9.27 -10.69
N ASP A 289 8.07 -8.26 -11.18
CA ASP A 289 9.40 -7.86 -10.71
C ASP A 289 9.37 -7.12 -9.36
N HIS A 290 8.16 -6.82 -8.86
CA HIS A 290 7.92 -6.35 -7.50
C HIS A 290 7.40 -7.46 -6.59
N ARG A 291 7.64 -7.30 -5.28
CA ARG A 291 7.07 -8.13 -4.22
C ARG A 291 5.91 -7.38 -3.57
N MET A 292 4.82 -8.09 -3.33
CA MET A 292 3.70 -7.54 -2.58
C MET A 292 4.12 -7.17 -1.17
N ILE A 293 3.66 -6.01 -0.69
CA ILE A 293 3.82 -5.58 0.70
C ILE A 293 2.46 -5.43 1.36
N TYR A 294 2.37 -5.71 2.67
CA TYR A 294 1.14 -5.50 3.43
C TYR A 294 1.42 -5.11 4.88
N LEU A 295 0.44 -4.51 5.51
CA LEU A 295 0.40 -4.27 6.95
C LEU A 295 -0.99 -4.59 7.50
N ASP A 296 -1.03 -4.92 8.77
CA ASP A 296 -2.27 -5.15 9.50
C ASP A 296 -2.55 -3.96 10.42
N LEU A 297 -3.78 -3.47 10.37
CA LEU A 297 -4.27 -2.44 11.26
C LEU A 297 -4.97 -3.10 12.46
N ILE A 298 -4.61 -2.65 13.65
CA ILE A 298 -5.32 -3.00 14.88
C ILE A 298 -6.48 -2.03 15.00
N GLU A 299 -7.70 -2.53 14.86
CA GLU A 299 -8.87 -1.74 15.18
C GLU A 299 -9.06 -1.72 16.71
N PRO A 300 -8.89 -0.59 17.41
CA PRO A 300 -9.12 -0.54 18.84
C PRO A 300 -10.57 -0.95 19.14
N ALA A 301 -10.76 -1.73 20.21
CA ALA A 301 -12.09 -2.11 20.63
C ALA A 301 -12.97 -0.85 20.80
N PRO A 302 -14.23 -0.87 20.36
CA PRO A 302 -15.12 0.27 20.53
C PRO A 302 -15.16 0.67 22.01
N ALA A 303 -15.00 1.98 22.27
CA ALA A 303 -15.09 2.51 23.62
C ALA A 303 -16.39 2.02 24.25
N GLN A 304 -16.32 1.32 25.39
CA GLN A 304 -17.51 0.94 26.12
C GLN A 304 -18.22 2.23 26.54
N VAL A 305 -19.37 2.50 25.96
CA VAL A 305 -20.25 3.57 26.44
C VAL A 305 -20.75 3.11 27.81
N GLU A 306 -20.15 3.63 28.87
CA GLU A 306 -20.71 3.49 30.21
C GLU A 306 -22.13 4.08 30.16
N LYS A 307 -23.11 3.22 30.42
CA LYS A 307 -24.53 3.60 30.52
C LYS A 307 -24.84 4.17 31.86
#